data_eaefebe02811711a06e878667565997b
#
_entry.id   eaefebe02811711a06e878667565997b
#
_cell.length_a   1.000
_cell.length_b   1.000
_cell.length_c   1.000
_cell.angle_alpha   90.00
_cell.angle_beta   90.00
_cell.angle_gamma   90.00
#
_symmetry.space_group_name_H-M   'P 1'
#
loop_
_entity.id
_entity.type
_entity.pdbx_description
1 polymer ?
#
loop_
_entity_poly.entity_id
_entity_poly.type
_entity_poly.pdbx_seq_one_letter_code
_entity_poly.pdbx_strand_id
1 'polypeptide(L)'
;MKLGPALIAALLAGCSLGSAPAPDADLLIRGGTVYTGDAAPFTGDIAIKGDKVVAVAPKLTITAARTIDASGMIVAPGFIDPHTHAGPWLASADAKTRLIPAFLLQGVTTAFIGNDGGGSTDVAGVLASPKTRPVGVNFATYVGFGTIREAVIGGGNRAPTPVELDREKALVAKGMCEGAIGFSTGLFYAPQSFSKTDEVIALSAEAAKRGGYYDSHIRDESSYTVGLAAAIDEAIAIGRATGMPIHISHIKALGVDVQGMALAIIAKIGAARDAGVNITASQYPWSASGTSLVASLVPLWAQDGGTAALIKRFDTPALQPKLRADMAEGMRKRGGPATLLITEGQYRGKYLSQIAAAMKTDPISAAIALIRVHDSATVSFNMSEADIAAFMRQPWVMTDSDASGGHPRVWGTFARKYAKYVVADKVISLRDFIERSSSVTAKWFGLTGRGALKPGNFADVVVFDPKTYAARATYEQATLPAAGVRTVVVNGVVAVDNGVLTGKAAGRALPHTPTAGTCG
;
A
#
# COMPACT_ATOMS: atom_id res chain seq x y z
N MET A 1 87.18 -20.18 42.08
CA MET A 1 85.93 -19.58 42.50
C MET A 1 85.16 -19.10 41.22
N LYS A 2 84.16 -19.82 40.78
CA LYS A 2 83.35 -19.43 39.67
C LYS A 2 81.88 -19.40 40.18
N LEU A 3 81.31 -18.23 40.25
CA LEU A 3 79.87 -18.00 40.53
C LEU A 3 79.09 -18.27 39.30
N GLY A 4 78.04 -19.14 39.35
CA GLY A 4 77.08 -19.37 38.31
C GLY A 4 75.85 -18.46 38.48
N PRO A 5 75.17 -18.04 37.40
CA PRO A 5 73.96 -17.20 37.50
C PRO A 5 72.72 -18.04 37.80
N ALA A 6 71.94 -17.58 38.77
CA ALA A 6 70.62 -18.13 39.09
C ALA A 6 69.58 -17.66 38.04
N LEU A 7 68.91 -18.62 37.40
CA LEU A 7 67.71 -18.34 36.52
C LEU A 7 66.46 -18.12 37.39
N ILE A 8 65.90 -16.94 37.33
CA ILE A 8 64.56 -16.65 37.88
C ILE A 8 63.52 -16.96 36.79
N ALA A 9 62.78 -18.05 37.00
CA ALA A 9 61.61 -18.37 36.14
C ALA A 9 60.41 -17.53 36.61
N ALA A 10 60.03 -16.56 35.82
CA ALA A 10 58.75 -15.81 35.99
C ALA A 10 57.59 -16.64 35.49
N LEU A 11 56.72 -17.11 36.40
CA LEU A 11 55.41 -17.70 36.04
C LEU A 11 54.46 -16.58 35.55
N LEU A 12 54.24 -16.52 34.26
CA LEU A 12 53.16 -15.77 33.69
C LEU A 12 51.84 -16.55 33.90
N ALA A 13 51.08 -16.17 34.93
CA ALA A 13 49.68 -16.61 35.07
C ALA A 13 48.82 -15.94 33.98
N GLY A 14 48.57 -16.64 32.88
CA GLY A 14 47.63 -16.22 31.86
C GLY A 14 46.20 -16.27 32.40
N CYS A 15 45.62 -15.12 32.78
CA CYS A 15 44.19 -15.01 32.97
C CYS A 15 43.52 -15.20 31.61
N SER A 16 43.00 -16.38 31.32
CA SER A 16 42.05 -16.59 30.25
C SER A 16 40.78 -15.83 30.62
N LEU A 17 40.54 -14.66 30.00
CA LEU A 17 39.25 -14.01 30.02
C LEU A 17 38.28 -14.94 29.28
N GLY A 18 37.60 -15.79 30.02
CA GLY A 18 36.48 -16.57 29.49
C GLY A 18 35.48 -15.59 28.87
N SER A 19 35.22 -15.71 27.58
CA SER A 19 34.18 -14.95 26.93
C SER A 19 32.84 -15.23 27.63
N ALA A 20 32.12 -14.19 28.03
CA ALA A 20 30.78 -14.37 28.58
C ALA A 20 29.95 -15.19 27.59
N PRO A 21 29.07 -16.09 28.07
CA PRO A 21 28.22 -16.87 27.19
C PRO A 21 27.36 -15.93 26.31
N ALA A 22 27.20 -16.32 25.03
CA ALA A 22 26.38 -15.55 24.11
C ALA A 22 24.93 -15.44 24.63
N PRO A 23 24.28 -14.27 24.51
CA PRO A 23 22.91 -14.10 24.99
C PRO A 23 21.95 -15.02 24.22
N ASP A 24 20.85 -15.42 24.90
CA ASP A 24 19.80 -16.29 24.33
C ASP A 24 19.07 -15.60 23.18
N ALA A 25 18.93 -14.28 23.25
CA ALA A 25 18.29 -13.42 22.23
C ALA A 25 19.14 -12.18 21.92
N ASP A 26 18.94 -11.61 20.74
CA ASP A 26 19.55 -10.33 20.36
C ASP A 26 18.73 -9.16 20.90
N LEU A 27 17.41 -9.31 20.90
CA LEU A 27 16.47 -8.29 21.36
C LEU A 27 15.35 -8.93 22.21
N LEU A 28 15.06 -8.33 23.35
CA LEU A 28 13.92 -8.65 24.21
C LEU A 28 13.04 -7.41 24.32
N ILE A 29 11.76 -7.51 23.91
CA ILE A 29 10.73 -6.50 24.12
C ILE A 29 9.93 -6.97 25.33
N ARG A 30 9.86 -6.17 26.40
CA ARG A 30 9.36 -6.61 27.71
C ARG A 30 8.18 -5.81 28.19
N GLY A 31 7.20 -6.51 28.81
CA GLY A 31 6.14 -5.91 29.63
C GLY A 31 5.04 -5.16 28.87
N GLY A 32 4.98 -5.29 27.53
CA GLY A 32 3.95 -4.66 26.74
C GLY A 32 2.63 -5.43 26.69
N THR A 33 1.54 -4.79 26.29
CA THR A 33 0.32 -5.49 25.88
C THR A 33 0.51 -6.08 24.50
N VAL A 34 0.74 -7.38 24.44
CA VAL A 34 1.09 -8.12 23.23
C VAL A 34 -0.17 -8.57 22.50
N TYR A 35 -0.31 -8.14 21.26
CA TYR A 35 -1.24 -8.66 20.26
C TYR A 35 -0.45 -9.54 19.30
N THR A 36 -0.65 -10.86 19.36
CA THR A 36 0.08 -11.78 18.47
C THR A 36 -0.41 -11.75 17.03
N GLY A 37 -1.59 -11.19 16.80
CA GLY A 37 -2.26 -11.16 15.49
C GLY A 37 -3.24 -12.29 15.25
N ASP A 38 -3.35 -13.27 16.16
CA ASP A 38 -4.22 -14.44 16.01
C ASP A 38 -4.78 -15.01 17.32
N ALA A 39 -4.42 -14.41 18.46
CA ALA A 39 -4.90 -14.82 19.78
C ALA A 39 -5.36 -13.60 20.60
N ALA A 40 -5.95 -13.86 21.77
CA ALA A 40 -6.29 -12.81 22.71
C ALA A 40 -5.04 -12.08 23.21
N PRO A 41 -5.08 -10.75 23.41
CA PRO A 41 -3.93 -9.99 23.90
C PRO A 41 -3.63 -10.34 25.37
N PHE A 42 -2.35 -10.20 25.74
CA PHE A 42 -1.87 -10.40 27.10
C PHE A 42 -0.68 -9.47 27.40
N THR A 43 -0.41 -9.21 28.66
CA THR A 43 0.84 -8.53 29.06
C THR A 43 2.00 -9.53 29.00
N GLY A 44 3.06 -9.23 28.28
CA GLY A 44 4.15 -10.18 28.10
C GLY A 44 5.37 -9.67 27.38
N ASP A 45 6.23 -10.64 27.04
CA ASP A 45 7.54 -10.43 26.48
C ASP A 45 7.68 -11.13 25.11
N ILE A 46 8.52 -10.55 24.24
CA ILE A 46 8.88 -11.11 22.93
C ILE A 46 10.40 -11.16 22.84
N ALA A 47 10.95 -12.33 22.54
CA ALA A 47 12.36 -12.52 22.27
C ALA A 47 12.63 -12.71 20.77
N ILE A 48 13.65 -12.04 20.28
CA ILE A 48 14.07 -12.04 18.87
C ILE A 48 15.54 -12.45 18.79
N LYS A 49 15.86 -13.40 17.88
CA LYS A 49 17.22 -13.79 17.55
C LYS A 49 17.39 -13.81 16.03
N GLY A 50 18.41 -13.12 15.51
CA GLY A 50 18.55 -12.90 14.09
C GLY A 50 17.31 -12.19 13.53
N ASP A 51 16.73 -12.77 12.51
CA ASP A 51 15.52 -12.23 11.88
C ASP A 51 14.20 -12.88 12.36
N LYS A 52 14.27 -13.70 13.43
CA LYS A 52 13.13 -14.50 13.90
C LYS A 52 12.69 -14.16 15.32
N VAL A 53 11.37 -14.22 15.52
CA VAL A 53 10.78 -14.37 16.84
C VAL A 53 11.13 -15.76 17.36
N VAL A 54 11.75 -15.85 18.55
CA VAL A 54 12.14 -17.14 19.15
C VAL A 54 11.26 -17.52 20.33
N ALA A 55 10.69 -16.54 21.04
CA ALA A 55 9.74 -16.81 22.12
C ALA A 55 8.75 -15.66 22.29
N VAL A 56 7.53 -16.00 22.70
CA VAL A 56 6.46 -15.07 23.10
C VAL A 56 5.74 -15.66 24.31
N ALA A 57 5.76 -14.96 25.45
CA ALA A 57 5.13 -15.47 26.69
C ALA A 57 4.83 -14.32 27.67
N PRO A 58 3.97 -14.54 28.68
CA PRO A 58 3.70 -13.54 29.73
C PRO A 58 4.94 -13.08 30.49
N LYS A 59 5.95 -13.95 30.62
CA LYS A 59 7.24 -13.63 31.22
C LYS A 59 8.33 -14.55 30.65
N LEU A 60 9.40 -13.96 30.18
CA LEU A 60 10.58 -14.68 29.69
C LEU A 60 11.75 -14.46 30.65
N THR A 61 12.40 -15.56 31.04
CA THR A 61 13.60 -15.58 31.90
C THR A 61 14.85 -15.86 31.07
N ILE A 62 15.03 -15.13 29.98
CA ILE A 62 16.15 -15.28 29.03
C ILE A 62 17.04 -14.04 29.05
N THR A 63 18.29 -14.22 28.69
CA THR A 63 19.22 -13.11 28.49
C THR A 63 19.11 -12.54 27.08
N ALA A 64 19.29 -11.23 26.95
CA ALA A 64 19.26 -10.56 25.64
C ALA A 64 20.39 -9.53 25.53
N ALA A 65 20.95 -9.37 24.34
CA ALA A 65 21.97 -8.35 24.08
C ALA A 65 21.40 -6.92 24.28
N ARG A 66 20.09 -6.76 23.98
CA ARG A 66 19.35 -5.53 24.19
C ARG A 66 17.94 -5.82 24.72
N THR A 67 17.49 -4.99 25.67
CA THR A 67 16.10 -5.02 26.15
C THR A 67 15.43 -3.68 25.86
N ILE A 68 14.18 -3.73 25.37
CA ILE A 68 13.29 -2.58 25.18
C ILE A 68 12.14 -2.73 26.18
N ASP A 69 11.99 -1.76 27.07
CA ASP A 69 10.84 -1.68 27.95
C ASP A 69 9.63 -1.17 27.16
N ALA A 70 8.60 -2.01 27.07
CA ALA A 70 7.33 -1.73 26.43
C ALA A 70 6.18 -1.59 27.43
N SER A 71 6.47 -1.38 28.71
CA SER A 71 5.47 -1.21 29.76
C SER A 71 4.48 -0.09 29.42
N GLY A 72 3.18 -0.41 29.44
CA GLY A 72 2.11 0.52 29.03
C GLY A 72 1.96 0.74 27.53
N MET A 73 2.79 0.09 26.69
CA MET A 73 2.72 0.16 25.22
C MET A 73 1.94 -1.02 24.65
N ILE A 74 1.47 -0.85 23.41
CA ILE A 74 1.00 -1.94 22.55
C ILE A 74 2.19 -2.51 21.78
N VAL A 75 2.29 -3.84 21.77
CA VAL A 75 3.24 -4.58 20.94
C VAL A 75 2.44 -5.43 19.96
N ALA A 76 2.64 -5.21 18.67
CA ALA A 76 1.88 -5.87 17.61
C ALA A 76 2.81 -6.33 16.47
N PRO A 77 2.35 -7.24 15.60
CA PRO A 77 3.04 -7.50 14.34
C PRO A 77 3.19 -6.21 13.54
N GLY A 78 4.33 -6.05 12.86
CA GLY A 78 4.51 -4.94 11.93
C GLY A 78 3.38 -4.90 10.90
N PHE A 79 2.86 -3.71 10.62
CA PHE A 79 1.72 -3.54 9.73
C PHE A 79 2.10 -3.83 8.27
N ILE A 80 1.12 -4.34 7.53
CA ILE A 80 1.21 -4.68 6.11
C ILE A 80 0.24 -3.79 5.34
N ASP A 81 0.76 -3.07 4.38
CA ASP A 81 0.01 -2.18 3.51
C ASP A 81 -0.15 -2.81 2.12
N PRO A 82 -1.33 -3.38 1.79
CA PRO A 82 -1.53 -4.14 0.55
C PRO A 82 -1.74 -3.26 -0.69
N HIS A 83 -1.82 -1.93 -0.53
CA HIS A 83 -2.00 -1.03 -1.65
C HIS A 83 -1.23 0.27 -1.48
N THR A 84 -0.13 0.42 -2.23
CA THR A 84 0.71 1.62 -2.17
C THR A 84 1.27 2.01 -3.54
N HIS A 85 1.63 3.28 -3.69
CA HIS A 85 2.41 3.79 -4.81
C HIS A 85 3.88 4.03 -4.42
N ALA A 86 4.42 3.20 -3.52
CA ALA A 86 5.77 3.34 -2.98
C ALA A 86 6.90 2.88 -3.93
N GLY A 87 6.58 2.29 -5.09
CA GLY A 87 7.55 1.81 -6.06
C GLY A 87 8.65 2.83 -6.39
N PRO A 88 8.33 4.08 -6.75
CA PRO A 88 9.33 5.12 -7.02
C PRO A 88 10.24 5.43 -5.81
N TRP A 89 9.73 5.34 -4.58
CA TRP A 89 10.54 5.55 -3.38
C TRP A 89 11.52 4.41 -3.15
N LEU A 90 11.09 3.16 -3.35
CA LEU A 90 11.97 1.98 -3.28
C LEU A 90 13.05 2.01 -4.38
N ALA A 91 12.73 2.56 -5.54
CA ALA A 91 13.64 2.70 -6.68
C ALA A 91 14.55 3.94 -6.60
N SER A 92 14.36 4.83 -5.62
CA SER A 92 15.09 6.10 -5.50
C SER A 92 16.60 5.90 -5.43
N ALA A 93 17.37 6.82 -6.00
CA ALA A 93 18.82 6.90 -5.81
C ALA A 93 19.19 7.27 -4.37
N ASP A 94 18.35 8.09 -3.70
CA ASP A 94 18.56 8.50 -2.32
C ASP A 94 18.24 7.38 -1.32
N ALA A 95 19.25 6.98 -0.54
CA ALA A 95 19.13 5.93 0.47
C ALA A 95 18.11 6.27 1.58
N LYS A 96 17.96 7.54 1.93
CA LYS A 96 17.00 7.98 2.96
C LYS A 96 15.56 7.80 2.47
N THR A 97 15.31 8.13 1.20
CA THR A 97 13.99 7.91 0.56
C THR A 97 13.65 6.42 0.51
N ARG A 98 14.64 5.53 0.22
CA ARG A 98 14.43 4.08 0.20
C ARG A 98 14.10 3.47 1.55
N LEU A 99 14.38 4.15 2.67
CA LEU A 99 13.91 3.71 4.00
C LEU A 99 12.39 3.81 4.15
N ILE A 100 11.74 4.61 3.34
CA ILE A 100 10.32 4.96 3.41
C ILE A 100 9.94 5.41 4.83
N PRO A 101 10.48 6.55 5.31
CA PRO A 101 10.23 7.06 6.66
C PRO A 101 8.74 7.14 7.01
N ALA A 102 7.92 7.52 6.02
CA ALA A 102 6.48 7.64 6.18
C ALA A 102 5.81 6.33 6.65
N PHE A 103 6.30 5.18 6.21
CA PHE A 103 5.76 3.89 6.58
C PHE A 103 6.31 3.41 7.92
N LEU A 104 7.61 3.44 8.10
CA LEU A 104 8.25 3.02 9.34
C LEU A 104 7.70 3.80 10.55
N LEU A 105 7.52 5.11 10.42
CA LEU A 105 7.00 5.97 11.50
C LEU A 105 5.49 5.78 11.77
N GLN A 106 4.81 4.91 11.03
CA GLN A 106 3.45 4.43 11.32
C GLN A 106 3.42 2.97 11.76
N GLY A 107 4.57 2.27 11.79
CA GLY A 107 4.65 0.85 12.12
C GLY A 107 4.47 -0.09 10.94
N VAL A 108 4.44 0.41 9.71
CA VAL A 108 4.36 -0.40 8.49
C VAL A 108 5.73 -0.99 8.20
N THR A 109 5.79 -2.31 8.10
CA THR A 109 7.02 -3.09 7.84
C THR A 109 7.00 -3.79 6.50
N THR A 110 5.82 -3.87 5.86
CA THR A 110 5.64 -4.51 4.55
C THR A 110 4.68 -3.69 3.71
N ALA A 111 5.03 -3.44 2.44
CA ALA A 111 4.22 -2.71 1.47
C ALA A 111 4.06 -3.49 0.17
N PHE A 112 2.92 -3.35 -0.48
CA PHE A 112 2.73 -3.87 -1.83
C PHE A 112 2.89 -2.73 -2.83
N ILE A 113 3.54 -3.02 -3.95
CA ILE A 113 3.80 -2.06 -5.02
C ILE A 113 3.33 -2.60 -6.37
N GLY A 114 3.21 -1.70 -7.33
CA GLY A 114 2.73 -2.07 -8.66
C GLY A 114 1.22 -2.22 -8.74
N ASN A 115 0.49 -1.70 -7.77
CA ASN A 115 -0.96 -1.59 -7.75
C ASN A 115 -1.48 -0.72 -8.91
N ASP A 116 -2.79 -0.69 -9.14
CA ASP A 116 -3.47 0.11 -10.19
C ASP A 116 -2.96 -0.15 -11.61
N GLY A 117 -2.42 -1.35 -11.85
CA GLY A 117 -1.84 -1.69 -13.15
C GLY A 117 -0.47 -1.07 -13.41
N GLY A 118 0.16 -0.45 -12.40
CA GLY A 118 1.46 0.20 -12.50
C GLY A 118 2.67 -0.72 -12.27
N GLY A 119 2.46 -2.02 -12.11
CA GLY A 119 3.54 -2.99 -11.88
C GLY A 119 4.44 -3.17 -13.09
N SER A 120 5.75 -3.33 -12.83
CA SER A 120 6.76 -3.53 -13.88
C SER A 120 6.58 -4.85 -14.64
N THR A 121 6.91 -4.87 -15.91
CA THR A 121 7.09 -6.10 -16.72
C THR A 121 8.45 -6.78 -16.48
N ASP A 122 9.40 -6.11 -15.80
CA ASP A 122 10.66 -6.67 -15.28
C ASP A 122 10.53 -6.87 -13.76
N VAL A 123 9.73 -7.85 -13.37
CA VAL A 123 9.49 -8.20 -11.97
C VAL A 123 10.76 -8.71 -11.30
N ALA A 124 11.55 -9.52 -12.02
CA ALA A 124 12.82 -10.04 -11.51
C ALA A 124 13.79 -8.92 -11.14
N GLY A 125 13.92 -7.89 -11.96
CA GLY A 125 14.76 -6.73 -11.69
C GLY A 125 14.27 -5.93 -10.48
N VAL A 126 12.97 -5.75 -10.33
CA VAL A 126 12.37 -5.09 -9.16
C VAL A 126 12.69 -5.88 -7.88
N LEU A 127 12.46 -7.20 -7.87
CA LEU A 127 12.69 -8.06 -6.70
C LEU A 127 14.18 -8.21 -6.35
N ALA A 128 15.06 -8.12 -7.34
CA ALA A 128 16.52 -8.17 -7.12
C ALA A 128 17.11 -6.84 -6.59
N SER A 129 16.39 -5.73 -6.75
CA SER A 129 16.91 -4.38 -6.46
C SER A 129 17.45 -4.16 -5.04
N PRO A 130 16.89 -4.77 -3.96
CA PRO A 130 17.42 -4.60 -2.61
C PRO A 130 18.84 -5.13 -2.40
N LYS A 131 19.32 -6.03 -3.27
CA LYS A 131 20.69 -6.57 -3.19
C LYS A 131 21.75 -5.47 -3.39
N THR A 132 21.45 -4.48 -4.22
CA THR A 132 22.36 -3.37 -4.53
C THR A 132 21.89 -2.04 -3.94
N ARG A 133 20.59 -1.90 -3.71
CA ARG A 133 19.94 -0.72 -3.16
C ARG A 133 19.04 -1.10 -1.98
N PRO A 134 19.62 -1.27 -0.77
CA PRO A 134 18.88 -1.68 0.42
C PRO A 134 17.69 -0.78 0.72
N VAL A 135 16.59 -1.36 1.20
CA VAL A 135 15.29 -0.72 1.45
C VAL A 135 14.86 -0.86 2.92
N GLY A 136 14.02 0.05 3.41
CA GLY A 136 13.63 0.08 4.82
C GLY A 136 12.55 -0.93 5.19
N VAL A 137 11.61 -1.21 4.28
CA VAL A 137 10.48 -2.11 4.50
C VAL A 137 10.51 -3.28 3.54
N ASN A 138 9.88 -4.39 3.93
CA ASN A 138 9.62 -5.50 3.01
C ASN A 138 8.66 -5.06 1.92
N PHE A 139 8.74 -5.67 0.73
CA PHE A 139 7.76 -5.41 -0.30
C PHE A 139 7.45 -6.63 -1.17
N ALA A 140 6.19 -6.75 -1.59
CA ALA A 140 5.74 -7.59 -2.69
C ALA A 140 5.39 -6.71 -3.89
N THR A 141 5.44 -7.25 -5.11
CA THR A 141 5.11 -6.49 -6.33
C THR A 141 4.13 -7.25 -7.20
N TYR A 142 3.21 -6.49 -7.82
CA TYR A 142 2.36 -7.01 -8.89
C TYR A 142 3.02 -6.86 -10.24
N VAL A 143 2.58 -7.66 -11.22
CA VAL A 143 2.72 -7.33 -12.65
C VAL A 143 1.50 -6.51 -13.06
N GLY A 144 1.70 -5.40 -13.77
CA GLY A 144 0.68 -4.38 -13.97
C GLY A 144 0.06 -4.38 -15.36
N PHE A 145 -1.28 -4.34 -15.45
CA PHE A 145 -2.02 -4.28 -16.72
C PHE A 145 -1.73 -3.01 -17.51
N GLY A 146 -1.68 -1.85 -16.85
CA GLY A 146 -1.39 -0.58 -17.52
C GLY A 146 -0.05 -0.57 -18.20
N THR A 147 0.99 -1.03 -17.50
CA THR A 147 2.34 -1.13 -18.06
C THR A 147 2.42 -2.11 -19.23
N ILE A 148 1.71 -3.26 -19.13
CA ILE A 148 1.65 -4.25 -20.22
C ILE A 148 0.93 -3.65 -21.42
N ARG A 149 -0.26 -3.06 -21.22
CA ARG A 149 -1.06 -2.50 -22.29
C ARG A 149 -0.34 -1.37 -23.01
N GLU A 150 0.32 -0.48 -22.28
CA GLU A 150 1.15 0.59 -22.86
C GLU A 150 2.29 0.05 -23.72
N ALA A 151 2.95 -1.02 -23.25
CA ALA A 151 4.07 -1.64 -23.97
C ALA A 151 3.64 -2.40 -25.23
N VAL A 152 2.40 -2.89 -25.31
CA VAL A 152 1.93 -3.73 -26.43
C VAL A 152 1.04 -2.95 -27.40
N ILE A 153 0.12 -2.15 -26.88
CA ILE A 153 -0.91 -1.44 -27.66
C ILE A 153 -0.63 0.08 -27.72
N GLY A 154 0.02 0.63 -26.67
CA GLY A 154 0.16 2.07 -26.47
C GLY A 154 -1.10 2.69 -25.87
N GLY A 155 -1.21 4.03 -25.94
CA GLY A 155 -2.31 4.82 -25.35
C GLY A 155 -3.63 4.81 -26.12
N GLY A 156 -3.80 3.95 -27.13
CA GLY A 156 -4.96 3.97 -28.02
C GLY A 156 -6.21 3.30 -27.45
N ASN A 157 -7.38 3.89 -27.75
CA ASN A 157 -8.70 3.33 -27.41
C ASN A 157 -9.12 2.27 -28.42
N ARG A 158 -8.56 1.08 -28.33
CA ARG A 158 -8.90 -0.08 -29.16
C ARG A 158 -8.67 -1.39 -28.42
N ALA A 159 -9.34 -2.45 -28.86
CA ALA A 159 -9.02 -3.80 -28.40
C ALA A 159 -7.65 -4.27 -28.95
N PRO A 160 -6.96 -5.19 -28.26
CA PRO A 160 -5.79 -5.89 -28.79
C PRO A 160 -6.19 -6.75 -30.00
N THR A 161 -5.28 -6.85 -30.96
CA THR A 161 -5.33 -7.94 -31.94
C THR A 161 -5.04 -9.28 -31.26
N PRO A 162 -5.37 -10.45 -31.87
CA PRO A 162 -5.03 -11.74 -31.29
C PRO A 162 -3.54 -11.89 -30.93
N VAL A 163 -2.65 -11.40 -31.79
CA VAL A 163 -1.18 -11.43 -31.56
C VAL A 163 -0.78 -10.53 -30.39
N GLU A 164 -1.38 -9.36 -30.28
CA GLU A 164 -1.13 -8.45 -29.15
C GLU A 164 -1.64 -9.04 -27.82
N LEU A 165 -2.85 -9.64 -27.82
CA LEU A 165 -3.39 -10.31 -26.64
C LEU A 165 -2.50 -11.46 -26.17
N ASP A 166 -1.93 -12.25 -27.09
CA ASP A 166 -0.99 -13.32 -26.74
C ASP A 166 0.33 -12.76 -26.17
N ARG A 167 0.81 -11.61 -26.67
CA ARG A 167 1.97 -10.91 -26.08
C ARG A 167 1.65 -10.39 -24.66
N GLU A 168 0.48 -9.83 -24.43
CA GLU A 168 0.06 -9.37 -23.11
C GLU A 168 -0.01 -10.54 -22.12
N LYS A 169 -0.61 -11.66 -22.51
CA LYS A 169 -0.64 -12.90 -21.71
C LYS A 169 0.77 -13.41 -21.39
N ALA A 170 1.68 -13.40 -22.36
CA ALA A 170 3.06 -13.81 -22.16
C ALA A 170 3.79 -12.92 -21.14
N LEU A 171 3.52 -11.60 -21.13
CA LEU A 171 4.09 -10.67 -20.14
C LEU A 171 3.54 -10.91 -18.74
N VAL A 172 2.23 -11.19 -18.59
CA VAL A 172 1.66 -11.61 -17.30
C VAL A 172 2.31 -12.90 -16.83
N ALA A 173 2.38 -13.93 -17.69
CA ALA A 173 2.99 -15.21 -17.38
C ALA A 173 4.44 -15.04 -16.92
N LYS A 174 5.24 -14.25 -17.66
CA LYS A 174 6.63 -13.92 -17.30
C LYS A 174 6.71 -13.27 -15.92
N GLY A 175 5.94 -12.19 -15.67
CA GLY A 175 5.98 -11.49 -14.39
C GLY A 175 5.59 -12.39 -13.21
N MET A 176 4.59 -13.27 -13.38
CA MET A 176 4.22 -14.25 -12.37
C MET A 176 5.35 -15.27 -12.11
N CYS A 177 6.01 -15.75 -13.16
CA CYS A 177 7.14 -16.67 -13.04
C CYS A 177 8.39 -16.02 -12.44
N GLU A 178 8.52 -14.72 -12.55
CA GLU A 178 9.57 -13.92 -11.90
C GLU A 178 9.29 -13.63 -10.43
N GLY A 179 8.10 -13.96 -9.92
CA GLY A 179 7.75 -13.83 -8.50
C GLY A 179 6.80 -12.68 -8.18
N ALA A 180 6.03 -12.16 -9.14
CA ALA A 180 4.93 -11.23 -8.86
C ALA A 180 3.89 -11.89 -7.94
N ILE A 181 3.37 -11.15 -6.96
CA ILE A 181 2.31 -11.64 -6.06
C ILE A 181 0.99 -11.86 -6.80
N GLY A 182 0.80 -11.20 -7.93
CA GLY A 182 -0.42 -11.27 -8.70
C GLY A 182 -0.42 -10.29 -9.87
N PHE A 183 -1.60 -10.08 -10.43
CA PHE A 183 -1.88 -9.18 -11.53
C PHE A 183 -2.73 -8.00 -11.05
N SER A 184 -2.28 -6.78 -11.27
CA SER A 184 -2.98 -5.57 -10.86
C SER A 184 -3.57 -4.82 -12.05
N THR A 185 -4.72 -4.16 -11.82
CA THR A 185 -5.39 -3.30 -12.79
C THR A 185 -5.83 -1.98 -12.17
N GLY A 186 -5.87 -0.93 -12.98
CA GLY A 186 -6.49 0.35 -12.66
C GLY A 186 -7.47 0.71 -13.78
N LEU A 187 -8.60 0.01 -13.84
CA LEU A 187 -9.55 0.08 -14.95
C LEU A 187 -10.24 1.45 -15.10
N PHE A 188 -10.08 2.32 -14.13
CA PHE A 188 -10.49 3.72 -14.21
C PHE A 188 -9.56 4.55 -15.11
N TYR A 189 -8.26 4.21 -15.17
CA TYR A 189 -7.23 5.01 -15.83
C TYR A 189 -6.99 4.57 -17.29
N ALA A 190 -6.85 5.55 -18.20
CA ALA A 190 -6.37 5.27 -19.55
C ALA A 190 -4.88 4.83 -19.51
N PRO A 191 -4.45 3.86 -20.35
CA PRO A 191 -5.22 3.18 -21.39
C PRO A 191 -6.00 1.94 -20.91
N GLN A 192 -5.92 1.54 -19.64
CA GLN A 192 -6.59 0.35 -19.09
C GLN A 192 -8.12 0.47 -19.20
N SER A 193 -8.67 1.68 -19.02
CA SER A 193 -10.11 1.96 -19.12
C SER A 193 -10.70 1.69 -20.51
N PHE A 194 -9.88 1.57 -21.53
CA PHE A 194 -10.28 1.23 -22.89
C PHE A 194 -10.47 -0.27 -23.12
N SER A 195 -10.01 -1.11 -22.16
CA SER A 195 -10.19 -2.55 -22.23
C SER A 195 -11.62 -2.97 -21.96
N LYS A 196 -12.01 -4.12 -22.50
CA LYS A 196 -13.22 -4.83 -22.12
C LYS A 196 -12.91 -5.87 -21.05
N THR A 197 -13.96 -6.33 -20.35
CA THR A 197 -13.84 -7.32 -19.28
C THR A 197 -13.22 -8.65 -19.75
N ASP A 198 -13.50 -9.07 -21.00
CA ASP A 198 -12.94 -10.30 -21.59
C ASP A 198 -11.42 -10.24 -21.77
N GLU A 199 -10.85 -9.09 -22.13
CA GLU A 199 -9.40 -8.86 -22.15
C GLU A 199 -8.81 -9.04 -20.74
N VAL A 200 -9.41 -8.42 -19.73
CA VAL A 200 -8.95 -8.52 -18.33
C VAL A 200 -9.04 -9.96 -17.83
N ILE A 201 -10.12 -10.69 -18.14
CA ILE A 201 -10.29 -12.10 -17.78
C ILE A 201 -9.18 -12.95 -18.44
N ALA A 202 -8.89 -12.73 -19.72
CA ALA A 202 -7.87 -13.49 -20.44
C ALA A 202 -6.48 -13.35 -19.82
N LEU A 203 -6.12 -12.13 -19.38
CA LEU A 203 -4.84 -11.86 -18.71
C LEU A 203 -4.84 -12.38 -17.27
N SER A 204 -5.93 -12.16 -16.52
CA SER A 204 -6.09 -12.66 -15.15
C SER A 204 -5.98 -14.18 -15.08
N ALA A 205 -6.47 -14.91 -16.12
CA ALA A 205 -6.35 -16.36 -16.20
C ALA A 205 -4.88 -16.83 -16.23
N GLU A 206 -3.96 -16.06 -16.82
CA GLU A 206 -2.54 -16.39 -16.80
C GLU A 206 -1.92 -16.25 -15.40
N ALA A 207 -2.35 -15.25 -14.63
CA ALA A 207 -1.94 -15.08 -13.24
C ALA A 207 -2.58 -16.16 -12.34
N ALA A 208 -3.86 -16.50 -12.56
CA ALA A 208 -4.59 -17.54 -11.84
C ALA A 208 -3.92 -18.92 -11.96
N LYS A 209 -3.48 -19.31 -13.17
CA LYS A 209 -2.73 -20.57 -13.40
C LYS A 209 -1.49 -20.68 -12.51
N ARG A 210 -0.89 -19.55 -12.13
CA ARG A 210 0.34 -19.45 -11.34
C ARG A 210 0.10 -19.13 -9.87
N GLY A 211 -1.17 -19.21 -9.42
CA GLY A 211 -1.53 -18.99 -8.01
C GLY A 211 -1.50 -17.54 -7.57
N GLY A 212 -1.57 -16.59 -8.50
CA GLY A 212 -1.56 -15.16 -8.20
C GLY A 212 -2.87 -14.61 -7.68
N TYR A 213 -2.82 -13.35 -7.22
CA TYR A 213 -3.97 -12.57 -6.75
C TYR A 213 -4.34 -11.52 -7.79
N TYR A 214 -5.64 -11.21 -7.92
CA TYR A 214 -6.11 -10.07 -8.71
C TYR A 214 -6.32 -8.88 -7.79
N ASP A 215 -5.64 -7.76 -8.07
CA ASP A 215 -5.79 -6.49 -7.38
C ASP A 215 -6.37 -5.45 -8.33
N SER A 216 -7.40 -4.72 -7.93
CA SER A 216 -8.06 -3.80 -8.84
C SER A 216 -8.49 -2.50 -8.19
N HIS A 217 -7.94 -1.37 -8.70
CA HIS A 217 -8.70 -0.15 -8.78
C HIS A 217 -9.80 -0.38 -9.81
N ILE A 218 -11.03 -0.52 -9.35
CA ILE A 218 -12.17 -0.89 -10.20
C ILE A 218 -12.48 0.17 -11.26
N ARG A 219 -13.22 -0.20 -12.29
CA ARG A 219 -13.49 0.65 -13.46
C ARG A 219 -14.20 1.95 -13.13
N ASP A 220 -15.04 1.96 -12.10
CA ASP A 220 -15.76 3.16 -11.64
C ASP A 220 -16.05 3.05 -10.13
N GLU A 221 -15.60 4.01 -9.38
CA GLU A 221 -15.88 4.14 -7.94
C GLU A 221 -17.03 5.12 -7.67
N SER A 222 -17.67 5.62 -8.74
CA SER A 222 -18.67 6.67 -8.73
C SER A 222 -19.79 6.38 -9.75
N SER A 223 -20.12 7.38 -10.56
CA SER A 223 -21.06 7.38 -11.68
C SER A 223 -20.41 7.93 -12.96
N TYR A 224 -19.08 7.86 -13.07
CA TYR A 224 -18.35 8.48 -14.19
C TYR A 224 -18.59 7.75 -15.50
N THR A 225 -18.66 6.41 -15.46
CA THR A 225 -18.78 5.54 -16.63
C THR A 225 -19.86 4.48 -16.43
N VAL A 226 -19.50 3.29 -15.94
CA VAL A 226 -20.41 2.15 -15.73
C VAL A 226 -21.15 2.21 -14.39
N GLY A 227 -20.66 3.03 -13.46
CA GLY A 227 -21.15 3.15 -12.11
C GLY A 227 -20.54 2.13 -11.14
N LEU A 228 -20.48 2.52 -9.84
CA LEU A 228 -19.86 1.76 -8.77
C LEU A 228 -20.37 0.31 -8.70
N ALA A 229 -21.69 0.12 -8.75
CA ALA A 229 -22.27 -1.22 -8.59
C ALA A 229 -21.89 -2.17 -9.74
N ALA A 230 -21.85 -1.68 -10.99
CA ALA A 230 -21.46 -2.47 -12.15
C ALA A 230 -19.94 -2.74 -12.18
N ALA A 231 -19.12 -1.82 -11.69
CA ALA A 231 -17.68 -2.05 -11.55
C ALA A 231 -17.35 -3.13 -10.50
N ILE A 232 -18.13 -3.23 -9.42
CA ILE A 232 -18.05 -4.34 -8.46
C ILE A 232 -18.50 -5.66 -9.12
N ASP A 233 -19.56 -5.64 -9.93
CA ASP A 233 -19.99 -6.84 -10.68
C ASP A 233 -18.92 -7.31 -11.66
N GLU A 234 -18.20 -6.39 -12.32
CA GLU A 234 -17.05 -6.72 -13.18
C GLU A 234 -15.94 -7.45 -12.40
N ALA A 235 -15.54 -6.94 -11.24
CA ALA A 235 -14.52 -7.58 -10.39
C ALA A 235 -14.98 -8.99 -9.94
N ILE A 236 -16.25 -9.14 -9.55
CA ILE A 236 -16.84 -10.45 -9.20
C ILE A 236 -16.84 -11.40 -10.40
N ALA A 237 -17.19 -10.91 -11.60
CA ALA A 237 -17.20 -11.72 -12.83
C ALA A 237 -15.79 -12.22 -13.20
N ILE A 238 -14.76 -11.37 -13.05
CA ILE A 238 -13.36 -11.76 -13.24
C ILE A 238 -12.98 -12.88 -12.28
N GLY A 239 -13.33 -12.76 -10.99
CA GLY A 239 -13.06 -13.78 -9.99
C GLY A 239 -13.76 -15.12 -10.30
N ARG A 240 -15.03 -15.07 -10.71
CA ARG A 240 -15.78 -16.27 -11.11
C ARG A 240 -15.21 -16.96 -12.34
N ALA A 241 -14.82 -16.19 -13.35
CA ALA A 241 -14.31 -16.70 -14.60
C ALA A 241 -12.92 -17.37 -14.44
N THR A 242 -12.10 -16.88 -13.51
CA THR A 242 -10.71 -17.30 -13.35
C THR A 242 -10.46 -18.19 -12.13
N GLY A 243 -11.39 -18.21 -11.16
CA GLY A 243 -11.19 -18.83 -9.84
C GLY A 243 -10.16 -18.10 -8.96
N MET A 244 -9.67 -16.96 -9.37
CA MET A 244 -8.61 -16.20 -8.74
C MET A 244 -9.12 -15.44 -7.49
N PRO A 245 -8.35 -15.38 -6.39
CA PRO A 245 -8.68 -14.49 -5.27
C PRO A 245 -8.65 -13.03 -5.71
N ILE A 246 -9.71 -12.28 -5.36
CA ILE A 246 -9.93 -10.88 -5.77
C ILE A 246 -9.70 -9.95 -4.60
N HIS A 247 -8.89 -8.92 -4.80
CA HIS A 247 -8.73 -7.80 -3.89
C HIS A 247 -9.24 -6.52 -4.55
N ILE A 248 -10.29 -5.92 -3.98
CA ILE A 248 -10.74 -4.58 -4.39
C ILE A 248 -9.90 -3.56 -3.63
N SER A 249 -9.05 -2.87 -4.37
CA SER A 249 -8.19 -1.82 -3.83
C SER A 249 -9.01 -0.67 -3.26
N HIS A 250 -8.59 -0.11 -2.14
CA HIS A 250 -9.07 1.14 -1.53
C HIS A 250 -10.58 1.40 -1.70
N ILE A 251 -11.45 0.41 -1.38
CA ILE A 251 -12.89 0.45 -1.61
C ILE A 251 -13.54 1.73 -1.07
N LYS A 252 -14.32 2.39 -1.90
CA LYS A 252 -15.03 3.62 -1.56
C LYS A 252 -16.29 3.85 -2.39
N ALA A 253 -17.20 4.68 -1.89
CA ALA A 253 -18.26 5.32 -2.68
C ALA A 253 -17.79 6.76 -2.93
N LEU A 254 -17.36 7.04 -4.17
CA LEU A 254 -16.65 8.26 -4.54
C LEU A 254 -17.55 9.24 -5.29
N GLY A 255 -17.78 10.41 -4.70
CA GLY A 255 -18.55 11.48 -5.36
C GLY A 255 -20.02 11.53 -4.94
N VAL A 256 -20.66 12.65 -5.28
CA VAL A 256 -21.96 13.04 -4.73
C VAL A 256 -23.11 12.11 -5.13
N ASP A 257 -22.99 11.44 -6.29
CA ASP A 257 -24.07 10.61 -6.84
C ASP A 257 -24.15 9.21 -6.17
N VAL A 258 -23.10 8.78 -5.47
CA VAL A 258 -22.98 7.43 -4.88
C VAL A 258 -22.81 7.43 -3.37
N GLN A 259 -22.83 8.59 -2.72
CA GLN A 259 -22.84 8.67 -1.27
C GLN A 259 -24.05 7.92 -0.69
N GLY A 260 -23.81 7.12 0.36
CA GLY A 260 -24.81 6.23 0.97
C GLY A 260 -24.92 4.85 0.32
N MET A 261 -24.19 4.56 -0.76
CA MET A 261 -24.26 3.25 -1.42
C MET A 261 -23.46 2.14 -0.72
N ALA A 262 -22.68 2.44 0.32
CA ALA A 262 -21.82 1.44 0.95
C ALA A 262 -22.57 0.18 1.37
N LEU A 263 -23.76 0.29 1.96
CA LEU A 263 -24.54 -0.88 2.40
C LEU A 263 -24.96 -1.77 1.23
N ALA A 264 -25.38 -1.19 0.11
CA ALA A 264 -25.75 -1.95 -1.09
C ALA A 264 -24.53 -2.68 -1.70
N ILE A 265 -23.37 -2.02 -1.73
CA ILE A 265 -22.12 -2.62 -2.19
C ILE A 265 -21.65 -3.74 -1.25
N ILE A 266 -21.74 -3.54 0.06
CA ILE A 266 -21.43 -4.57 1.07
C ILE A 266 -22.32 -5.80 0.88
N ALA A 267 -23.63 -5.61 0.69
CA ALA A 267 -24.56 -6.71 0.44
C ALA A 267 -24.21 -7.48 -0.86
N LYS A 268 -23.85 -6.75 -1.93
CA LYS A 268 -23.41 -7.35 -3.21
C LYS A 268 -22.14 -8.19 -3.06
N ILE A 269 -21.13 -7.67 -2.40
CA ILE A 269 -19.88 -8.40 -2.12
C ILE A 269 -20.15 -9.58 -1.18
N GLY A 270 -21.00 -9.41 -0.16
CA GLY A 270 -21.41 -10.47 0.76
C GLY A 270 -22.04 -11.64 0.00
N ALA A 271 -23.01 -11.38 -0.86
CA ALA A 271 -23.65 -12.40 -1.69
C ALA A 271 -22.66 -13.14 -2.62
N ALA A 272 -21.65 -12.43 -3.17
CA ALA A 272 -20.61 -13.06 -3.97
C ALA A 272 -19.71 -13.97 -3.13
N ARG A 273 -19.36 -13.55 -1.89
CA ARG A 273 -18.58 -14.34 -0.93
C ARG A 273 -19.34 -15.59 -0.49
N ASP A 274 -20.63 -15.45 -0.19
CA ASP A 274 -21.52 -16.58 0.17
C ASP A 274 -21.65 -17.59 -0.99
N ALA A 275 -21.56 -17.11 -2.23
CA ALA A 275 -21.50 -17.94 -3.44
C ALA A 275 -20.10 -18.50 -3.76
N GLY A 276 -19.13 -18.37 -2.83
CA GLY A 276 -17.80 -18.99 -2.95
C GLY A 276 -16.73 -18.14 -3.67
N VAL A 277 -17.03 -16.88 -4.05
CA VAL A 277 -15.98 -16.01 -4.61
C VAL A 277 -15.04 -15.55 -3.48
N ASN A 278 -13.75 -15.84 -3.61
CA ASN A 278 -12.74 -15.37 -2.65
C ASN A 278 -12.42 -13.90 -2.92
N ILE A 279 -13.16 -13.00 -2.27
CA ILE A 279 -13.05 -11.55 -2.46
C ILE A 279 -12.83 -10.83 -1.14
N THR A 280 -11.89 -9.90 -1.13
CA THR A 280 -11.58 -8.96 -0.04
C THR A 280 -11.44 -7.55 -0.60
N ALA A 281 -11.28 -6.58 0.29
CA ALA A 281 -10.95 -5.21 -0.08
C ALA A 281 -9.99 -4.61 0.94
N SER A 282 -9.41 -3.47 0.60
CA SER A 282 -8.69 -2.61 1.54
C SER A 282 -9.28 -1.21 1.55
N GLN A 283 -8.93 -0.39 2.54
CA GLN A 283 -9.47 0.96 2.68
C GLN A 283 -8.55 1.85 3.50
N TYR A 284 -8.34 3.08 3.03
CA TYR A 284 -7.73 4.16 3.81
C TYR A 284 -8.78 4.99 4.57
N PRO A 285 -8.44 5.53 5.76
CA PRO A 285 -9.39 6.20 6.66
C PRO A 285 -9.45 7.72 6.42
N TRP A 286 -9.64 8.16 5.20
CA TRP A 286 -9.70 9.58 4.81
C TRP A 286 -10.92 9.85 3.94
N SER A 287 -11.57 10.99 4.14
CA SER A 287 -12.79 11.39 3.41
C SER A 287 -12.51 12.09 2.07
N ALA A 288 -11.25 12.16 1.67
CA ALA A 288 -10.86 12.67 0.37
C ALA A 288 -10.04 11.63 -0.40
N SER A 289 -10.25 11.54 -1.69
CA SER A 289 -9.46 10.75 -2.63
C SER A 289 -8.28 11.56 -3.18
N GLY A 290 -7.28 10.87 -3.75
CA GLY A 290 -6.15 11.52 -4.41
C GLY A 290 -5.87 10.88 -5.76
N THR A 291 -5.74 11.70 -6.81
CA THR A 291 -5.37 11.30 -8.17
C THR A 291 -4.83 12.49 -8.94
N SER A 292 -4.73 12.43 -10.27
CA SER A 292 -4.35 13.57 -11.10
C SER A 292 -5.56 14.41 -11.55
N LEU A 293 -5.29 15.64 -12.01
CA LEU A 293 -6.32 16.52 -12.51
C LEU A 293 -6.94 15.99 -13.81
N VAL A 294 -6.14 15.36 -14.68
CA VAL A 294 -6.61 14.68 -15.89
C VAL A 294 -7.58 13.55 -15.53
N ALA A 295 -7.16 12.64 -14.65
CA ALA A 295 -8.00 11.53 -14.20
C ALA A 295 -9.27 12.01 -13.48
N SER A 296 -9.22 13.17 -12.83
CA SER A 296 -10.35 13.76 -12.11
C SER A 296 -11.42 14.34 -13.03
N LEU A 297 -11.04 15.01 -14.12
CA LEU A 297 -11.92 15.89 -14.86
C LEU A 297 -12.01 15.61 -16.36
N VAL A 298 -10.97 15.03 -16.97
CA VAL A 298 -10.96 14.85 -18.43
C VAL A 298 -11.72 13.59 -18.81
N PRO A 299 -12.72 13.67 -19.69
CA PRO A 299 -13.47 12.49 -20.10
C PRO A 299 -12.58 11.50 -20.86
N LEU A 300 -12.84 10.19 -20.71
CA LEU A 300 -11.99 9.12 -21.27
C LEU A 300 -11.78 9.24 -22.78
N TRP A 301 -12.83 9.63 -23.56
CA TRP A 301 -12.69 9.81 -25.01
C TRP A 301 -11.63 10.87 -25.38
N ALA A 302 -11.44 11.88 -24.53
CA ALA A 302 -10.44 12.92 -24.75
C ALA A 302 -9.01 12.48 -24.37
N GLN A 303 -8.85 11.38 -23.62
CA GLN A 303 -7.55 10.81 -23.23
C GLN A 303 -7.01 9.81 -24.26
N ASP A 304 -7.82 9.40 -25.26
CA ASP A 304 -7.38 8.50 -26.34
C ASP A 304 -6.17 9.05 -27.08
N GLY A 305 -5.12 8.23 -27.21
CA GLY A 305 -3.82 8.61 -27.81
C GLY A 305 -2.89 9.36 -26.87
N GLY A 306 -3.22 9.45 -25.57
CA GLY A 306 -2.37 10.00 -24.52
C GLY A 306 -2.27 11.53 -24.48
N THR A 307 -1.33 12.05 -23.70
CA THR A 307 -1.21 13.48 -23.36
C THR A 307 -1.08 14.39 -24.59
N ALA A 308 -0.27 14.01 -25.57
CA ALA A 308 -0.08 14.84 -26.77
C ALA A 308 -1.37 14.99 -27.60
N ALA A 309 -2.18 13.93 -27.69
CA ALA A 309 -3.47 13.96 -28.34
C ALA A 309 -4.50 14.77 -27.52
N LEU A 310 -4.48 14.67 -26.20
CA LEU A 310 -5.32 15.48 -25.32
C LEU A 310 -5.06 16.98 -25.50
N ILE A 311 -3.78 17.41 -25.51
CA ILE A 311 -3.44 18.82 -25.72
C ILE A 311 -3.96 19.34 -27.06
N LYS A 312 -3.85 18.55 -28.14
CA LYS A 312 -4.45 18.90 -29.44
C LYS A 312 -5.96 19.06 -29.39
N ARG A 313 -6.66 18.22 -28.62
CA ARG A 313 -8.12 18.34 -28.41
C ARG A 313 -8.49 19.61 -27.66
N PHE A 314 -7.67 20.05 -26.73
CA PHE A 314 -7.84 21.37 -26.08
C PHE A 314 -7.73 22.54 -27.06
N ASP A 315 -7.04 22.37 -28.20
CA ASP A 315 -6.88 23.41 -29.24
C ASP A 315 -7.89 23.27 -30.39
N THR A 316 -8.77 22.24 -30.37
CA THR A 316 -9.71 21.95 -31.45
C THR A 316 -11.07 22.63 -31.19
N PRO A 317 -11.43 23.74 -31.89
CA PRO A 317 -12.64 24.50 -31.60
C PRO A 317 -13.94 23.66 -31.67
N ALA A 318 -14.04 22.75 -32.63
CA ALA A 318 -15.20 21.87 -32.80
C ALA A 318 -15.46 20.92 -31.62
N LEU A 319 -14.42 20.60 -30.84
CA LEU A 319 -14.53 19.70 -29.67
C LEU A 319 -14.84 20.45 -28.36
N GLN A 320 -14.61 21.76 -28.31
CA GLN A 320 -14.71 22.55 -27.08
C GLN A 320 -16.09 22.46 -26.40
N PRO A 321 -17.23 22.56 -27.09
CA PRO A 321 -18.52 22.49 -26.42
C PRO A 321 -18.72 21.17 -25.66
N LYS A 322 -18.42 20.04 -26.33
CA LYS A 322 -18.54 18.71 -25.72
C LYS A 322 -17.53 18.49 -24.60
N LEU A 323 -16.25 18.82 -24.83
CA LEU A 323 -15.19 18.64 -23.86
C LEU A 323 -15.47 19.40 -22.56
N ARG A 324 -15.86 20.66 -22.67
CA ARG A 324 -16.19 21.51 -21.51
C ARG A 324 -17.42 21.03 -20.76
N ALA A 325 -18.46 20.59 -21.47
CA ALA A 325 -19.65 20.01 -20.86
C ALA A 325 -19.32 18.73 -20.08
N ASP A 326 -18.56 17.81 -20.68
CA ASP A 326 -18.16 16.56 -20.03
C ASP A 326 -17.24 16.81 -18.83
N MET A 327 -16.29 17.75 -18.91
CA MET A 327 -15.44 18.16 -17.79
C MET A 327 -16.25 18.81 -16.67
N ALA A 328 -17.25 19.63 -17.00
CA ALA A 328 -18.14 20.25 -16.01
C ALA A 328 -18.97 19.19 -15.26
N GLU A 329 -19.47 18.18 -15.96
CA GLU A 329 -20.18 17.06 -15.36
C GLU A 329 -19.27 16.20 -14.47
N GLY A 330 -18.03 15.91 -14.88
CA GLY A 330 -17.03 15.26 -14.04
C GLY A 330 -16.75 16.05 -12.75
N MET A 331 -16.63 17.38 -12.89
CA MET A 331 -16.44 18.29 -11.75
C MET A 331 -17.67 18.29 -10.81
N ARG A 332 -18.90 18.31 -11.35
CA ARG A 332 -20.14 18.20 -10.56
C ARG A 332 -20.17 16.91 -9.74
N LYS A 333 -19.88 15.77 -10.37
CA LYS A 333 -19.83 14.45 -9.72
C LYS A 333 -18.83 14.39 -8.56
N ARG A 334 -17.77 15.19 -8.62
CA ARG A 334 -16.78 15.33 -7.54
C ARG A 334 -17.17 16.32 -6.45
N GLY A 335 -18.33 17.03 -6.58
CA GLY A 335 -18.81 18.02 -5.61
C GLY A 335 -18.46 19.48 -5.96
N GLY A 336 -17.91 19.72 -7.16
CA GLY A 336 -17.59 21.05 -7.66
C GLY A 336 -16.15 21.50 -7.45
N PRO A 337 -15.78 22.71 -7.95
CA PRO A 337 -14.38 23.16 -7.95
C PRO A 337 -13.83 23.53 -6.56
N ALA A 338 -14.70 23.72 -5.56
CA ALA A 338 -14.34 24.01 -4.19
C ALA A 338 -13.92 22.74 -3.39
N THR A 339 -14.12 21.55 -3.95
CA THR A 339 -13.71 20.27 -3.35
C THR A 339 -12.40 19.75 -3.93
N LEU A 340 -11.84 20.40 -4.95
CA LEU A 340 -10.64 19.97 -5.66
C LEU A 340 -9.43 20.78 -5.20
N LEU A 341 -8.59 20.18 -4.37
CA LEU A 341 -7.37 20.79 -3.82
C LEU A 341 -6.15 20.36 -4.65
N ILE A 342 -5.42 21.30 -5.21
CA ILE A 342 -4.14 21.04 -5.90
C ILE A 342 -3.04 20.85 -4.88
N THR A 343 -2.28 19.75 -4.98
CA THR A 343 -1.30 19.36 -3.95
C THR A 343 0.16 19.50 -4.38
N GLU A 344 0.41 19.98 -5.61
CA GLU A 344 1.77 20.21 -6.13
C GLU A 344 1.84 21.42 -7.06
N GLY A 345 3.07 21.76 -7.48
CA GLY A 345 3.32 22.89 -8.35
C GLY A 345 3.05 24.27 -7.69
N GLN A 346 2.96 25.30 -8.52
CA GLN A 346 2.81 26.69 -8.07
C GLN A 346 1.49 26.97 -7.34
N TYR A 347 0.46 26.15 -7.55
CA TYR A 347 -0.87 26.28 -6.94
C TYR A 347 -1.08 25.31 -5.77
N ARG A 348 -0.01 24.70 -5.25
CA ARG A 348 -0.10 23.81 -4.10
C ARG A 348 -0.85 24.46 -2.93
N GLY A 349 -1.82 23.75 -2.37
CA GLY A 349 -2.65 24.20 -1.26
C GLY A 349 -3.80 25.12 -1.66
N LYS A 350 -4.09 25.28 -2.96
CA LYS A 350 -5.23 26.06 -3.46
C LYS A 350 -6.30 25.13 -4.04
N TYR A 351 -7.56 25.47 -3.76
CA TYR A 351 -8.69 24.85 -4.41
C TYR A 351 -8.85 25.37 -5.83
N LEU A 352 -9.37 24.54 -6.75
CA LEU A 352 -9.58 24.92 -8.15
C LEU A 352 -10.47 26.16 -8.29
N SER A 353 -11.45 26.33 -7.41
CA SER A 353 -12.30 27.55 -7.35
C SER A 353 -11.48 28.81 -7.07
N GLN A 354 -10.51 28.74 -6.16
CA GLN A 354 -9.62 29.87 -5.83
C GLN A 354 -8.65 30.18 -6.98
N ILE A 355 -8.16 29.13 -7.66
CA ILE A 355 -7.28 29.29 -8.83
C ILE A 355 -8.03 29.95 -9.97
N ALA A 356 -9.25 29.49 -10.27
CA ALA A 356 -10.10 30.08 -11.31
C ALA A 356 -10.39 31.58 -11.04
N ALA A 357 -10.71 31.92 -9.79
CA ALA A 357 -10.91 33.33 -9.37
C ALA A 357 -9.63 34.16 -9.55
N ALA A 358 -8.47 33.65 -9.15
CA ALA A 358 -7.18 34.33 -9.29
C ALA A 358 -6.80 34.54 -10.77
N MET A 359 -7.11 33.56 -11.63
CA MET A 359 -6.90 33.63 -13.08
C MET A 359 -7.99 34.44 -13.81
N LYS A 360 -9.04 34.91 -13.10
CA LYS A 360 -10.21 35.61 -13.65
C LYS A 360 -10.88 34.83 -14.79
N THR A 361 -11.06 33.52 -14.59
CA THR A 361 -11.63 32.60 -15.58
C THR A 361 -12.59 31.61 -14.89
N ASP A 362 -13.31 30.81 -15.69
CA ASP A 362 -14.12 29.72 -15.17
C ASP A 362 -13.26 28.52 -14.72
N PRO A 363 -13.78 27.64 -13.84
CA PRO A 363 -13.01 26.52 -13.30
C PRO A 363 -12.52 25.50 -14.35
N ILE A 364 -13.25 25.31 -15.46
CA ILE A 364 -12.83 24.41 -16.55
C ILE A 364 -11.64 25.00 -17.29
N SER A 365 -11.67 26.28 -17.61
CA SER A 365 -10.54 26.97 -18.24
C SER A 365 -9.31 26.96 -17.35
N ALA A 366 -9.47 27.15 -16.03
CA ALA A 366 -8.39 27.03 -15.06
C ALA A 366 -7.81 25.60 -15.06
N ALA A 367 -8.65 24.57 -15.02
CA ALA A 367 -8.20 23.17 -15.08
C ALA A 367 -7.43 22.86 -16.36
N ILE A 368 -7.92 23.27 -17.52
CA ILE A 368 -7.24 23.10 -18.82
C ILE A 368 -5.87 23.80 -18.80
N ALA A 369 -5.79 25.03 -18.25
CA ALA A 369 -4.55 25.77 -18.17
C ALA A 369 -3.51 25.06 -17.30
N LEU A 370 -3.94 24.47 -16.16
CA LEU A 370 -3.06 23.66 -15.29
C LEU A 370 -2.58 22.41 -16.03
N ILE A 371 -3.48 21.63 -16.65
CA ILE A 371 -3.16 20.39 -17.36
C ILE A 371 -2.16 20.65 -18.50
N ARG A 372 -2.24 21.78 -19.20
CA ARG A 372 -1.29 22.16 -20.25
C ARG A 372 0.14 22.32 -19.74
N VAL A 373 0.31 22.74 -18.50
CA VAL A 373 1.62 22.91 -17.87
C VAL A 373 2.10 21.58 -17.28
N HIS A 374 1.24 20.94 -16.49
CA HIS A 374 1.53 19.69 -15.83
C HIS A 374 0.21 19.07 -15.31
N ASP A 375 0.06 17.73 -15.44
CA ASP A 375 -1.06 17.01 -14.85
C ASP A 375 -0.89 16.91 -13.34
N SER A 376 -1.36 17.93 -12.64
CA SER A 376 -1.13 18.13 -11.22
C SER A 376 -1.86 17.11 -10.34
N ALA A 377 -1.19 16.64 -9.29
CA ALA A 377 -1.83 15.84 -8.25
C ALA A 377 -2.93 16.65 -7.55
N THR A 378 -4.07 15.99 -7.35
CA THR A 378 -5.32 16.61 -6.87
C THR A 378 -5.94 15.73 -5.78
N VAL A 379 -6.37 16.36 -4.70
CA VAL A 379 -7.18 15.75 -3.64
C VAL A 379 -8.64 16.22 -3.81
N SER A 380 -9.57 15.27 -3.79
CA SER A 380 -11.01 15.54 -3.94
C SER A 380 -11.76 15.20 -2.67
N PHE A 381 -12.41 16.19 -2.03
CA PHE A 381 -13.21 16.02 -0.81
C PHE A 381 -14.64 15.60 -1.18
N ASN A 382 -14.85 14.31 -1.36
CA ASN A 382 -16.08 13.79 -1.96
C ASN A 382 -16.53 12.41 -1.45
N MET A 383 -16.03 11.98 -0.28
CA MET A 383 -16.43 10.73 0.36
C MET A 383 -17.17 10.98 1.67
N SER A 384 -18.14 10.12 1.97
CA SER A 384 -18.94 10.15 3.19
C SER A 384 -18.25 9.38 4.34
N GLU A 385 -18.15 9.98 5.52
CA GLU A 385 -17.67 9.29 6.73
C GLU A 385 -18.56 8.09 7.10
N ALA A 386 -19.86 8.14 6.80
CA ALA A 386 -20.78 7.03 7.04
C ALA A 386 -20.46 5.83 6.15
N ASP A 387 -20.19 6.05 4.86
CA ASP A 387 -19.78 4.98 3.94
C ASP A 387 -18.42 4.41 4.33
N ILE A 388 -17.45 5.25 4.70
CA ILE A 388 -16.14 4.82 5.19
C ILE A 388 -16.30 3.91 6.40
N ALA A 389 -17.11 4.31 7.39
CA ALA A 389 -17.36 3.51 8.58
C ALA A 389 -18.09 2.20 8.28
N ALA A 390 -19.04 2.20 7.33
CA ALA A 390 -19.76 1.01 6.92
C ALA A 390 -18.85 -0.05 6.29
N PHE A 391 -17.99 0.34 5.34
CA PHE A 391 -16.98 -0.54 4.76
C PHE A 391 -15.97 -1.01 5.82
N MET A 392 -15.48 -0.11 6.67
CA MET A 392 -14.49 -0.42 7.69
C MET A 392 -14.95 -1.46 8.71
N ARG A 393 -16.26 -1.57 8.99
CA ARG A 393 -16.83 -2.62 9.87
C ARG A 393 -16.72 -4.01 9.29
N GLN A 394 -16.53 -4.15 7.97
CA GLN A 394 -16.52 -5.46 7.33
C GLN A 394 -15.22 -6.22 7.65
N PRO A 395 -15.30 -7.50 8.07
CA PRO A 395 -14.11 -8.28 8.48
C PRO A 395 -13.16 -8.58 7.32
N TRP A 396 -13.63 -8.45 6.08
CA TRP A 396 -12.86 -8.65 4.85
C TRP A 396 -12.25 -7.35 4.30
N VAL A 397 -12.40 -6.21 5.00
CA VAL A 397 -11.77 -4.93 4.61
C VAL A 397 -10.50 -4.71 5.43
N MET A 398 -9.37 -4.76 4.76
CA MET A 398 -8.02 -4.55 5.29
C MET A 398 -7.70 -3.05 5.43
N THR A 399 -6.54 -2.74 5.99
CA THR A 399 -6.02 -1.37 6.02
C THR A 399 -5.04 -1.17 4.89
N ASP A 400 -5.23 -0.14 4.07
CA ASP A 400 -4.23 0.36 3.13
C ASP A 400 -4.03 1.86 3.28
N SER A 401 -2.96 2.38 2.69
CA SER A 401 -2.70 3.81 2.64
C SER A 401 -3.04 4.44 1.30
N ASP A 402 -3.09 3.67 0.24
CA ASP A 402 -3.13 4.18 -1.14
C ASP A 402 -2.11 5.32 -1.31
N ALA A 403 -0.88 5.09 -0.76
CA ALA A 403 0.14 6.11 -0.55
C ALA A 403 0.63 6.70 -1.86
N SER A 404 0.15 7.90 -2.16
CA SER A 404 0.56 8.70 -3.32
C SER A 404 0.87 10.14 -2.89
N GLY A 405 1.78 10.81 -3.60
CA GLY A 405 2.28 12.13 -3.23
C GLY A 405 1.18 13.18 -3.00
N GLY A 406 1.45 14.13 -2.10
CA GLY A 406 0.58 15.27 -1.83
C GLY A 406 -0.61 15.01 -0.91
N HIS A 407 -0.94 13.75 -0.59
CA HIS A 407 -2.04 13.39 0.30
C HIS A 407 -1.52 12.99 1.69
N PRO A 408 -2.15 13.43 2.81
CA PRO A 408 -1.72 13.09 4.17
C PRO A 408 -1.81 11.58 4.49
N ARG A 409 -2.52 10.78 3.68
CA ARG A 409 -2.62 9.33 3.83
C ARG A 409 -1.28 8.60 3.79
N VAL A 410 -0.28 9.17 3.11
CA VAL A 410 1.09 8.65 3.07
C VAL A 410 1.71 8.56 4.48
N TRP A 411 1.50 9.60 5.29
CA TRP A 411 2.15 9.78 6.58
C TRP A 411 1.26 9.49 7.79
N GLY A 412 -0.04 9.23 7.56
CA GLY A 412 -0.98 9.19 8.68
C GLY A 412 -2.02 8.08 8.66
N THR A 413 -2.10 7.22 7.66
CA THR A 413 -3.22 6.27 7.50
C THR A 413 -3.41 5.34 8.69
N PHE A 414 -2.38 4.59 9.09
CA PHE A 414 -2.50 3.61 10.18
C PHE A 414 -2.76 4.30 11.52
N ALA A 415 -2.03 5.38 11.78
CA ALA A 415 -2.20 6.17 12.99
C ALA A 415 -3.57 6.88 13.05
N ARG A 416 -4.11 7.38 11.92
CA ARG A 416 -5.47 7.94 11.85
C ARG A 416 -6.54 6.89 12.07
N LYS A 417 -6.39 5.71 11.43
CA LYS A 417 -7.35 4.60 11.61
C LYS A 417 -7.46 4.22 13.07
N TYR A 418 -6.33 4.12 13.77
CA TYR A 418 -6.30 3.89 15.20
C TYR A 418 -6.97 5.04 15.98
N ALA A 419 -6.45 6.25 15.88
CA ALA A 419 -6.89 7.35 16.73
C ALA A 419 -8.36 7.74 16.52
N LYS A 420 -8.82 7.79 15.25
CA LYS A 420 -10.20 8.16 14.92
C LYS A 420 -11.16 6.98 15.06
N TYR A 421 -10.91 5.86 14.35
CA TYR A 421 -11.93 4.83 14.18
C TYR A 421 -11.87 3.72 15.24
N VAL A 422 -10.75 3.57 15.96
CA VAL A 422 -10.67 2.66 17.11
C VAL A 422 -10.96 3.41 18.40
N VAL A 423 -10.26 4.53 18.65
CA VAL A 423 -10.31 5.20 19.97
C VAL A 423 -11.49 6.18 20.05
N ALA A 424 -11.60 7.14 19.14
CA ALA A 424 -12.60 8.20 19.22
C ALA A 424 -13.99 7.71 18.82
N ASP A 425 -14.15 7.19 17.60
CA ASP A 425 -15.45 6.85 17.02
C ASP A 425 -15.90 5.42 17.33
N LYS A 426 -14.99 4.56 17.80
CA LYS A 426 -15.22 3.14 18.16
C LYS A 426 -15.94 2.34 17.06
N VAL A 427 -15.56 2.58 15.82
CA VAL A 427 -16.11 1.91 14.62
C VAL A 427 -15.68 0.44 14.56
N ILE A 428 -14.42 0.17 14.93
CA ILE A 428 -13.81 -1.16 15.03
C ILE A 428 -13.02 -1.30 16.33
N SER A 429 -12.79 -2.54 16.77
CA SER A 429 -11.95 -2.81 17.93
C SER A 429 -10.46 -2.62 17.62
N LEU A 430 -9.64 -2.45 18.67
CA LEU A 430 -8.17 -2.43 18.53
C LEU A 430 -7.66 -3.76 17.95
N ARG A 431 -8.26 -4.88 18.34
CA ARG A 431 -7.93 -6.20 17.82
C ARG A 431 -8.20 -6.27 16.31
N ASP A 432 -9.37 -5.85 15.87
CA ASP A 432 -9.71 -5.79 14.43
C ASP A 432 -8.74 -4.92 13.64
N PHE A 433 -8.36 -3.76 14.18
CA PHE A 433 -7.38 -2.88 13.55
C PHE A 433 -6.04 -3.59 13.37
N ILE A 434 -5.50 -4.20 14.42
CA ILE A 434 -4.21 -4.89 14.36
C ILE A 434 -4.28 -6.09 13.41
N GLU A 435 -5.27 -6.98 13.56
CA GLU A 435 -5.39 -8.19 12.75
C GLU A 435 -5.57 -7.86 11.26
N ARG A 436 -6.42 -6.88 10.91
CA ARG A 436 -6.65 -6.46 9.51
C ARG A 436 -5.53 -5.61 8.92
N SER A 437 -4.65 -5.09 9.76
CA SER A 437 -3.41 -4.41 9.35
C SER A 437 -2.20 -5.35 9.35
N SER A 438 -2.34 -6.64 9.71
CA SER A 438 -1.21 -7.57 9.79
C SER A 438 -1.60 -9.01 9.44
N SER A 439 -2.10 -9.82 10.37
CA SER A 439 -2.27 -11.26 10.21
C SER A 439 -3.34 -11.65 9.17
N VAL A 440 -4.46 -10.94 9.13
CA VAL A 440 -5.52 -11.17 8.12
C VAL A 440 -4.97 -10.89 6.73
N THR A 441 -4.26 -9.77 6.56
CA THR A 441 -3.62 -9.39 5.30
C THR A 441 -2.55 -10.40 4.90
N ALA A 442 -1.65 -10.76 5.82
CA ALA A 442 -0.59 -11.74 5.55
C ALA A 442 -1.15 -13.10 5.15
N LYS A 443 -2.16 -13.59 5.87
CA LYS A 443 -2.81 -14.88 5.60
C LYS A 443 -3.48 -14.89 4.22
N TRP A 444 -4.21 -13.84 3.90
CA TRP A 444 -4.96 -13.78 2.64
C TRP A 444 -4.03 -13.73 1.43
N PHE A 445 -2.93 -12.97 1.51
CA PHE A 445 -1.92 -12.88 0.45
C PHE A 445 -0.83 -13.97 0.52
N GLY A 446 -0.96 -14.96 1.39
CA GLY A 446 0.00 -16.07 1.48
C GLY A 446 1.41 -15.67 1.93
N LEU A 447 1.57 -14.59 2.71
CA LEU A 447 2.87 -14.15 3.22
C LEU A 447 3.35 -15.06 4.36
N THR A 448 4.02 -16.14 4.00
CA THR A 448 4.45 -17.16 4.96
C THR A 448 5.40 -16.61 6.03
N GLY A 449 5.09 -16.90 7.30
CA GLY A 449 5.92 -16.50 8.45
C GLY A 449 5.86 -15.01 8.79
N ARG A 450 4.87 -14.25 8.29
CA ARG A 450 4.68 -12.82 8.58
C ARG A 450 3.28 -12.51 9.11
N GLY A 451 3.10 -11.31 9.62
CA GLY A 451 1.82 -10.78 10.11
C GLY A 451 1.38 -11.32 11.47
N ALA A 452 2.15 -12.21 12.09
CA ALA A 452 1.86 -12.71 13.44
C ALA A 452 3.15 -12.88 14.25
N LEU A 453 3.08 -12.60 15.56
CA LEU A 453 4.19 -12.76 16.50
C LEU A 453 4.16 -14.18 17.08
N LYS A 454 4.87 -15.10 16.40
CA LYS A 454 4.98 -16.50 16.78
C LYS A 454 6.43 -16.97 16.66
N PRO A 455 6.86 -17.91 17.52
CA PRO A 455 8.17 -18.55 17.35
C PRO A 455 8.34 -19.11 15.93
N GLY A 456 9.46 -18.78 15.29
CA GLY A 456 9.77 -19.15 13.90
C GLY A 456 9.34 -18.14 12.83
N ASN A 457 8.41 -17.22 13.13
CA ASN A 457 8.05 -16.14 12.21
C ASN A 457 9.16 -15.07 12.14
N PHE A 458 9.17 -14.33 11.02
CA PHE A 458 10.04 -13.16 10.90
C PHE A 458 9.66 -12.10 11.93
N ALA A 459 10.68 -11.49 12.50
CA ALA A 459 10.53 -10.48 13.54
C ALA A 459 10.26 -9.09 12.92
N ASP A 460 9.03 -8.92 12.43
CA ASP A 460 8.45 -7.64 12.05
C ASP A 460 7.52 -7.20 13.19
N VAL A 461 7.91 -6.17 13.93
CA VAL A 461 7.23 -5.76 15.17
C VAL A 461 7.04 -4.25 15.21
N VAL A 462 5.88 -3.80 15.67
CA VAL A 462 5.65 -2.40 16.04
C VAL A 462 5.33 -2.30 17.54
N VAL A 463 5.97 -1.33 18.20
CA VAL A 463 5.67 -0.91 19.58
C VAL A 463 5.20 0.53 19.53
N PHE A 464 3.99 0.81 20.01
CA PHE A 464 3.45 2.16 20.03
C PHE A 464 2.73 2.49 21.34
N ASP A 465 2.75 3.77 21.70
CA ASP A 465 2.04 4.30 22.85
C ASP A 465 0.56 4.51 22.49
N PRO A 466 -0.38 3.76 23.12
CA PRO A 466 -1.81 3.89 22.82
C PRO A 466 -2.40 5.26 23.14
N LYS A 467 -1.74 6.08 23.95
CA LYS A 467 -2.22 7.42 24.35
C LYS A 467 -1.85 8.49 23.32
N THR A 468 -0.77 8.26 22.54
CA THR A 468 -0.20 9.28 21.66
C THR A 468 -0.13 8.85 20.19
N TYR A 469 -0.44 7.57 19.87
CA TYR A 469 -0.41 7.08 18.49
C TYR A 469 -1.52 7.73 17.66
N ALA A 470 -1.15 8.70 16.85
CA ALA A 470 -2.06 9.50 16.03
C ALA A 470 -1.40 10.06 14.78
N ALA A 471 -2.20 10.30 13.74
CA ALA A 471 -1.76 11.06 12.57
C ALA A 471 -1.56 12.54 12.92
N ARG A 472 -0.47 13.12 12.44
CA ARG A 472 -0.20 14.55 12.49
C ARG A 472 -0.32 15.21 11.12
N ALA A 473 -0.21 14.41 10.05
CA ALA A 473 -0.38 14.89 8.69
C ALA A 473 -1.78 15.44 8.46
N THR A 474 -1.86 16.60 7.80
CA THR A 474 -3.08 17.28 7.36
C THR A 474 -2.98 17.57 5.86
N TYR A 475 -4.05 18.05 5.26
CA TYR A 475 -4.01 18.42 3.83
C TYR A 475 -3.11 19.62 3.54
N GLU A 476 -2.90 20.49 4.53
CA GLU A 476 -1.98 21.64 4.46
C GLU A 476 -0.53 21.20 4.70
N GLN A 477 -0.32 20.22 5.57
CA GLN A 477 0.99 19.71 5.99
C GLN A 477 1.03 18.17 5.84
N ALA A 478 0.95 17.69 4.60
CA ALA A 478 0.75 16.29 4.26
C ALA A 478 1.92 15.35 4.64
N THR A 479 3.08 15.91 4.99
CA THR A 479 4.32 15.15 5.27
C THR A 479 4.71 15.12 6.74
N LEU A 480 3.83 15.56 7.66
CA LEU A 480 4.10 15.46 9.09
C LEU A 480 4.10 13.99 9.53
N PRO A 481 5.18 13.51 10.16
CA PRO A 481 5.24 12.15 10.69
C PRO A 481 4.15 11.88 11.73
N ALA A 482 3.63 10.66 11.75
CA ALA A 482 2.75 10.20 12.83
C ALA A 482 3.46 10.26 14.20
N ALA A 483 2.68 10.46 15.25
CA ALA A 483 3.16 10.40 16.63
C ALA A 483 2.94 9.00 17.24
N GLY A 484 3.63 8.72 18.35
CA GLY A 484 3.34 7.59 19.22
C GLY A 484 4.00 6.26 18.87
N VAL A 485 4.63 6.11 17.70
CA VAL A 485 5.47 4.93 17.42
C VAL A 485 6.74 5.02 18.23
N ARG A 486 6.99 3.99 19.06
CA ARG A 486 8.19 3.89 19.91
C ARG A 486 9.29 3.13 19.21
N THR A 487 8.98 1.93 18.73
CA THR A 487 9.97 1.03 18.11
C THR A 487 9.33 0.32 16.92
N VAL A 488 10.10 0.19 15.85
CA VAL A 488 9.77 -0.69 14.73
C VAL A 488 10.94 -1.60 14.46
N VAL A 489 10.67 -2.89 14.39
CA VAL A 489 11.62 -3.94 14.03
C VAL A 489 11.21 -4.48 12.66
N VAL A 490 12.15 -4.55 11.73
CA VAL A 490 11.98 -5.16 10.41
C VAL A 490 12.98 -6.29 10.26
N ASN A 491 12.52 -7.52 10.06
CA ASN A 491 13.38 -8.70 9.98
C ASN A 491 14.42 -8.77 11.12
N GLY A 492 14.00 -8.48 12.36
CA GLY A 492 14.85 -8.50 13.55
C GLY A 492 15.73 -7.26 13.77
N VAL A 493 15.78 -6.34 12.82
CA VAL A 493 16.58 -5.12 12.92
C VAL A 493 15.72 -3.96 13.39
N VAL A 494 16.16 -3.25 14.43
CA VAL A 494 15.47 -2.04 14.91
C VAL A 494 15.63 -0.92 13.87
N ALA A 495 14.57 -0.60 13.17
CA ALA A 495 14.49 0.44 12.13
C ALA A 495 14.06 1.80 12.71
N VAL A 496 13.19 1.78 13.74
CA VAL A 496 12.81 2.96 14.51
C VAL A 496 13.11 2.69 15.98
N ASP A 497 13.77 3.62 16.65
CA ASP A 497 14.15 3.55 18.05
C ASP A 497 13.75 4.84 18.75
N ASN A 498 12.95 4.74 19.82
CA ASN A 498 12.44 5.91 20.53
C ASN A 498 11.77 6.94 19.59
N GLY A 499 11.05 6.48 18.57
CA GLY A 499 10.36 7.34 17.61
C GLY A 499 11.29 7.95 16.54
N VAL A 500 12.58 7.57 16.51
CA VAL A 500 13.57 8.09 15.58
C VAL A 500 14.06 6.98 14.64
N LEU A 501 14.20 7.29 13.36
CA LEU A 501 14.78 6.37 12.38
C LEU A 501 16.23 6.09 12.69
N THR A 502 16.62 4.80 12.71
CA THR A 502 18.02 4.39 12.94
C THR A 502 18.88 4.48 11.69
N GLY A 503 18.27 4.70 10.51
CA GLY A 503 18.96 4.66 9.23
C GLY A 503 19.26 3.24 8.70
N LYS A 504 18.88 2.19 9.43
CA LYS A 504 19.10 0.80 9.00
C LYS A 504 18.06 0.36 7.98
N ALA A 505 18.52 -0.19 6.88
CA ALA A 505 17.71 -0.74 5.81
C ALA A 505 17.68 -2.28 5.93
N ALA A 506 16.58 -2.82 6.44
CA ALA A 506 16.42 -4.25 6.71
C ALA A 506 15.28 -4.90 5.92
N GLY A 507 14.61 -4.14 5.04
CA GLY A 507 13.54 -4.64 4.19
C GLY A 507 14.03 -5.64 3.16
N ARG A 508 13.11 -6.52 2.74
CA ARG A 508 13.38 -7.58 1.75
C ARG A 508 12.29 -7.59 0.69
N ALA A 509 12.66 -7.95 -0.53
CA ALA A 509 11.68 -8.37 -1.53
C ALA A 509 11.04 -9.70 -1.09
N LEU A 510 9.74 -9.83 -1.31
CA LEU A 510 8.92 -11.00 -0.96
C LEU A 510 8.38 -11.62 -2.27
N PRO A 511 9.18 -12.44 -2.96
CA PRO A 511 8.72 -13.07 -4.18
C PRO A 511 7.62 -14.09 -3.88
N HIS A 512 6.59 -14.13 -4.72
CA HIS A 512 5.61 -15.20 -4.76
C HIS A 512 6.24 -16.45 -5.38
N THR A 513 5.84 -17.62 -4.88
CA THR A 513 6.22 -18.90 -5.48
C THR A 513 5.10 -19.35 -6.41
N PRO A 514 5.32 -19.38 -7.73
CA PRO A 514 4.31 -19.82 -8.68
C PRO A 514 3.90 -21.26 -8.47
N THR A 515 2.69 -21.63 -8.88
CA THR A 515 2.21 -23.02 -8.89
C THR A 515 3.19 -23.90 -9.66
N ALA A 516 3.56 -25.03 -9.06
CA ALA A 516 4.55 -25.95 -9.64
C ALA A 516 4.14 -26.40 -11.06
N GLY A 517 5.11 -26.44 -11.98
CA GLY A 517 4.91 -26.85 -13.38
C GLY A 517 4.25 -25.80 -14.29
N THR A 518 4.00 -24.57 -13.80
CA THR A 518 3.38 -23.49 -14.62
C THR A 518 4.38 -22.51 -15.21
N CYS A 519 5.65 -22.60 -14.79
CA CYS A 519 6.77 -21.84 -15.33
C CYS A 519 7.76 -22.82 -15.97
N GLY A 520 7.99 -22.66 -17.28
CA GLY A 520 8.91 -23.48 -18.06
C GLY A 520 10.37 -23.10 -17.88
#